data_6467f84df83fe8c1ebaadd82a222e755
#
_entry.id   6467f84df83fe8c1ebaadd82a222e755
#
_cell.length_a   1.000
_cell.length_b   1.000
_cell.length_c   1.000
_cell.angle_alpha   90.00
_cell.angle_beta   90.00
_cell.angle_gamma   90.00
#
_symmetry.space_group_name_H-M   'P 1'
#
loop_
_entity.id
_entity.type
_entity.pdbx_description
1 polymer ?
#
loop_
_entity_poly.entity_id
_entity_poly.type
_entity_poly.pdbx_seq_one_letter_code
_entity_poly.pdbx_strand_id
1 'polypeptide(L)'
;KPSPAGGGIRLVMLDQASLDWGARENRLGWPWPREVYVPIVDFLASAGARSIVFDVLFTEPSIYGVADDQALGDSARSSRRFVGAMALSAGEGESAWPEGFPEPPFRLLGDPPRTGVFPRGVFPIPEITSGAAVAASVLASPDGDGVNRRLRLFSVFDGRPVPSLGLAAYCLDKGVRDIRVEENRMEVGGVVIPLDRDGLAILNYRGPSQTHGAVSAAAVVRSALQLQSGEKPEIDPDFFRDAHVIFGFTALGLLDLRPTPLSAVYPGMEIHATALDNLLEGDFIAPVSGGATAAAVILLAL
;
A
#
# COMPACT_ATOMS: atom_id res chain seq x y z
N LYS A 1 -3.94 -19.15 3.88
CA LYS A 1 -2.61 -18.92 4.49
C LYS A 1 -1.81 -17.98 3.61
N PRO A 2 -1.01 -17.05 4.18
CA PRO A 2 -0.04 -16.33 3.39
C PRO A 2 0.93 -17.34 2.75
N SER A 3 1.58 -16.91 1.66
CA SER A 3 2.68 -17.69 1.08
C SER A 3 3.85 -17.78 2.07
N PRO A 4 4.84 -18.64 1.87
CA PRO A 4 6.04 -18.65 2.70
C PRO A 4 6.73 -17.28 2.75
N ALA A 5 6.87 -16.59 1.62
CA ALA A 5 7.45 -15.24 1.58
C ALA A 5 6.49 -14.16 2.13
N GLY A 6 5.18 -14.30 1.91
CA GLY A 6 4.15 -13.42 2.47
C GLY A 6 4.00 -13.53 3.99
N GLY A 7 4.55 -14.58 4.62
CA GLY A 7 4.69 -14.66 6.07
C GLY A 7 5.49 -13.52 6.70
N GLY A 8 6.24 -12.75 5.90
CA GLY A 8 6.92 -11.51 6.29
C GLY A 8 6.08 -10.24 6.11
N ILE A 9 4.78 -10.32 5.83
CA ILE A 9 3.88 -9.16 5.74
C ILE A 9 3.09 -9.03 7.05
N ARG A 10 2.96 -7.81 7.56
CA ARG A 10 2.19 -7.47 8.76
C ARG A 10 1.25 -6.32 8.47
N LEU A 11 0.09 -6.35 9.11
CA LEU A 11 -0.94 -5.33 8.99
C LEU A 11 -1.08 -4.59 10.31
N VAL A 12 -1.08 -3.26 10.27
CA VAL A 12 -1.42 -2.40 11.39
C VAL A 12 -2.73 -1.72 11.05
N MET A 13 -3.80 -2.13 11.72
CA MET A 13 -5.16 -1.73 11.41
C MET A 13 -5.63 -0.62 12.34
N LEU A 14 -6.01 0.53 11.79
CA LEU A 14 -6.78 1.52 12.51
C LEU A 14 -8.25 1.05 12.48
N ASP A 15 -8.56 0.18 13.42
CA ASP A 15 -9.82 -0.49 13.60
C ASP A 15 -10.74 0.26 14.59
N GLN A 16 -11.94 -0.26 14.82
CA GLN A 16 -12.88 0.34 15.77
C GLN A 16 -12.31 0.36 17.20
N ALA A 17 -11.55 -0.67 17.58
CA ALA A 17 -10.91 -0.71 18.90
C ALA A 17 -9.88 0.42 19.06
N SER A 18 -9.15 0.77 18.00
CA SER A 18 -8.24 1.91 17.99
C SER A 18 -8.98 3.24 18.16
N LEU A 19 -10.09 3.45 17.45
CA LEU A 19 -10.90 4.66 17.59
C LEU A 19 -11.51 4.78 19.00
N ASP A 20 -12.01 3.69 19.55
CA ASP A 20 -12.58 3.64 20.91
C ASP A 20 -11.52 3.93 21.97
N TRP A 21 -10.31 3.36 21.83
CA TRP A 21 -9.17 3.64 22.70
C TRP A 21 -8.78 5.12 22.62
N GLY A 22 -8.67 5.67 21.42
CA GLY A 22 -8.36 7.09 21.24
C GLY A 22 -9.36 7.99 21.94
N ALA A 23 -10.66 7.77 21.69
CA ALA A 23 -11.72 8.61 22.23
C ALA A 23 -11.88 8.49 23.75
N ARG A 24 -11.85 7.26 24.29
CA ARG A 24 -12.18 7.01 25.72
C ARG A 24 -11.01 7.20 26.66
N GLU A 25 -9.81 6.78 26.25
CA GLU A 25 -8.65 6.79 27.12
C GLU A 25 -7.74 8.02 26.90
N ASN A 26 -7.72 8.54 25.67
CA ASN A 26 -6.79 9.61 25.29
C ASN A 26 -7.48 10.91 24.84
N ARG A 27 -8.82 10.95 24.83
CA ARG A 27 -9.62 12.12 24.42
C ARG A 27 -9.28 12.59 22.98
N LEU A 28 -8.86 11.65 22.12
CA LEU A 28 -8.56 11.92 20.73
C LEU A 28 -9.86 11.92 19.92
N GLY A 29 -10.17 13.06 19.30
CA GLY A 29 -11.22 13.14 18.29
C GLY A 29 -10.74 12.56 16.95
N TRP A 30 -11.66 12.22 16.07
CA TRP A 30 -11.35 11.90 14.69
C TRP A 30 -11.47 13.16 13.82
N PRO A 31 -10.55 13.42 12.87
CA PRO A 31 -9.32 12.68 12.61
C PRO A 31 -8.26 12.83 13.72
N TRP A 32 -7.46 11.79 13.93
CA TRP A 32 -6.37 11.83 14.88
C TRP A 32 -5.30 12.86 14.48
N PRO A 33 -4.65 13.54 15.46
CA PRO A 33 -3.43 14.30 15.21
C PRO A 33 -2.38 13.44 14.51
N ARG A 34 -1.58 14.04 13.65
CA ARG A 34 -0.50 13.35 12.93
C ARG A 34 0.55 12.79 13.89
N GLU A 35 0.79 13.49 15.00
CA GLU A 35 1.72 13.07 16.05
C GLU A 35 1.35 11.71 16.67
N VAL A 36 0.08 11.28 16.61
CA VAL A 36 -0.33 9.94 17.09
C VAL A 36 0.23 8.82 16.21
N TYR A 37 0.54 9.08 14.94
CA TYR A 37 1.15 8.11 14.03
C TYR A 37 2.66 8.02 14.19
N VAL A 38 3.30 9.03 14.81
CA VAL A 38 4.76 9.06 15.06
C VAL A 38 5.24 7.83 15.84
N PRO A 39 4.68 7.49 17.01
CA PRO A 39 5.09 6.30 17.73
C PRO A 39 4.87 5.00 16.95
N ILE A 40 3.92 4.95 16.02
CA ILE A 40 3.75 3.78 15.14
C ILE A 40 4.96 3.68 14.20
N VAL A 41 5.29 4.74 13.48
CA VAL A 41 6.42 4.74 12.52
C VAL A 41 7.74 4.43 13.24
N ASP A 42 7.99 5.08 14.38
CA ASP A 42 9.23 4.93 15.16
C ASP A 42 9.36 3.51 15.73
N PHE A 43 8.26 2.94 16.25
CA PHE A 43 8.25 1.57 16.78
C PHE A 43 8.56 0.56 15.66
N LEU A 44 7.90 0.68 14.51
CA LEU A 44 8.12 -0.20 13.38
C LEU A 44 9.53 -0.08 12.81
N ALA A 45 10.07 1.14 12.73
CA ALA A 45 11.44 1.38 12.29
C ALA A 45 12.46 0.76 13.24
N SER A 46 12.29 0.97 14.55
CA SER A 46 13.17 0.41 15.59
C SER A 46 13.10 -1.11 15.69
N ALA A 47 11.93 -1.69 15.42
CA ALA A 47 11.71 -3.13 15.34
C ALA A 47 12.37 -3.80 14.11
N GLY A 48 12.89 -3.00 13.18
CA GLY A 48 13.57 -3.51 11.99
C GLY A 48 12.65 -3.89 10.83
N ALA A 49 11.47 -3.27 10.71
CA ALA A 49 10.61 -3.44 9.55
C ALA A 49 11.35 -3.11 8.24
N ARG A 50 11.13 -3.88 7.18
CA ARG A 50 11.75 -3.68 5.85
C ARG A 50 11.15 -2.49 5.10
N SER A 51 9.85 -2.30 5.22
CA SER A 51 9.13 -1.14 4.72
C SER A 51 7.96 -0.81 5.64
N ILE A 52 7.61 0.47 5.70
CA ILE A 52 6.49 1.01 6.47
C ILE A 52 5.59 1.71 5.46
N VAL A 53 4.48 1.08 5.11
CA VAL A 53 3.56 1.54 4.07
C VAL A 53 2.32 2.12 4.74
N PHE A 54 1.99 3.36 4.42
CA PHE A 54 0.76 3.99 4.91
C PHE A 54 -0.24 4.11 3.77
N ASP A 55 -1.32 3.34 3.81
CA ASP A 55 -2.47 3.45 2.92
C ASP A 55 -3.42 4.52 3.45
N VAL A 56 -2.91 5.73 3.56
CA VAL A 56 -3.64 6.90 4.06
C VAL A 56 -3.23 8.14 3.28
N LEU A 57 -4.21 8.83 2.71
CA LEU A 57 -4.03 10.09 2.00
C LEU A 57 -4.03 11.26 2.99
N PHE A 58 -2.89 11.89 3.19
CA PHE A 58 -2.75 13.10 3.99
C PHE A 58 -2.74 14.33 3.09
N THR A 59 -3.86 14.62 2.43
CA THR A 59 -3.98 15.65 1.40
C THR A 59 -4.31 17.05 1.94
N GLU A 60 -4.71 17.13 3.21
CA GLU A 60 -5.07 18.39 3.87
C GLU A 60 -4.17 18.63 5.08
N PRO A 61 -3.81 19.89 5.35
CA PRO A 61 -3.08 20.27 6.55
C PRO A 61 -3.83 19.81 7.82
N SER A 62 -3.09 19.44 8.83
CA SER A 62 -3.67 19.07 10.12
C SER A 62 -4.39 20.26 10.76
N ILE A 63 -5.56 19.98 11.31
CA ILE A 63 -6.31 20.97 12.13
C ILE A 63 -5.56 21.33 13.43
N TYR A 64 -4.54 20.55 13.79
CA TYR A 64 -3.69 20.78 14.97
C TYR A 64 -2.44 21.62 14.64
N GLY A 65 -2.28 22.00 13.37
CA GLY A 65 -1.24 22.91 12.90
C GLY A 65 -0.05 22.21 12.21
N VAL A 66 0.79 23.03 11.58
CA VAL A 66 1.94 22.58 10.77
C VAL A 66 2.94 21.73 11.57
N ALA A 67 3.12 22.00 12.86
CA ALA A 67 4.03 21.21 13.70
C ALA A 67 3.59 19.76 13.83
N ASP A 68 2.28 19.50 13.81
CA ASP A 68 1.71 18.15 13.83
C ASP A 68 2.04 17.39 12.53
N ASP A 69 1.91 18.04 11.38
CA ASP A 69 2.28 17.48 10.08
C ASP A 69 3.78 17.24 9.97
N GLN A 70 4.60 18.20 10.45
CA GLN A 70 6.06 18.10 10.47
C GLN A 70 6.53 16.92 11.33
N ALA A 71 5.90 16.67 12.49
CA ALA A 71 6.27 15.57 13.37
C ALA A 71 6.18 14.21 12.64
N LEU A 72 5.09 13.95 11.92
CA LEU A 72 4.96 12.73 11.13
C LEU A 72 5.94 12.70 9.95
N GLY A 73 6.13 13.83 9.24
CA GLY A 73 7.08 13.92 8.14
C GLY A 73 8.53 13.65 8.57
N ASP A 74 8.93 14.13 9.74
CA ASP A 74 10.28 13.92 10.30
C ASP A 74 10.48 12.47 10.75
N SER A 75 9.48 11.83 11.37
CA SER A 75 9.51 10.41 11.70
C SER A 75 9.60 9.55 10.44
N ALA A 76 8.78 9.85 9.43
CA ALA A 76 8.82 9.18 8.13
C ALA A 76 10.23 9.26 7.51
N ARG A 77 10.82 10.45 7.48
CA ARG A 77 12.18 10.70 6.95
C ARG A 77 13.24 9.93 7.72
N SER A 78 13.15 9.94 9.05
CA SER A 78 14.10 9.26 9.93
C SER A 78 14.08 7.75 9.73
N SER A 79 12.92 7.17 9.46
CA SER A 79 12.74 5.74 9.19
C SER A 79 13.46 5.28 7.92
N ARG A 80 13.59 6.15 6.89
CA ARG A 80 14.12 5.86 5.54
C ARG A 80 13.40 4.73 4.79
N ARG A 81 12.25 4.29 5.31
CA ARG A 81 11.49 3.11 4.84
C ARG A 81 10.01 3.41 4.66
N PHE A 82 9.64 4.68 4.81
CA PHE A 82 8.24 5.10 4.72
C PHE A 82 7.80 5.23 3.26
N VAL A 83 6.70 4.54 2.93
CA VAL A 83 5.99 4.65 1.66
C VAL A 83 4.70 5.42 1.92
N GLY A 84 4.61 6.62 1.34
CA GLY A 84 3.44 7.49 1.45
C GLY A 84 2.43 7.25 0.32
N ALA A 85 1.16 7.42 0.63
CA ALA A 85 0.07 7.26 -0.33
C ALA A 85 -0.17 8.53 -1.15
N MET A 86 -0.41 8.35 -2.45
CA MET A 86 -0.96 9.37 -3.36
C MET A 86 -2.09 8.76 -4.19
N ALA A 87 -2.96 9.59 -4.74
CA ALA A 87 -4.01 9.12 -5.64
C ALA A 87 -3.79 9.64 -7.06
N LEU A 88 -4.21 8.85 -8.04
CA LEU A 88 -4.22 9.23 -9.45
C LEU A 88 -5.67 9.35 -9.93
N SER A 89 -5.96 10.33 -10.78
CA SER A 89 -7.31 10.70 -11.16
C SER A 89 -7.39 11.10 -12.64
N ALA A 90 -8.58 10.96 -13.21
CA ALA A 90 -8.90 11.49 -14.54
C ALA A 90 -9.41 12.95 -14.49
N GLY A 91 -9.85 13.44 -13.32
CA GLY A 91 -10.54 14.73 -13.19
C GLY A 91 -9.93 15.70 -12.19
N GLU A 92 -9.60 15.26 -11.01
CA GLU A 92 -9.18 16.11 -9.90
C GLU A 92 -7.69 15.96 -9.58
N GLY A 93 -7.07 17.01 -9.02
CA GLY A 93 -5.69 17.05 -8.58
C GLY A 93 -4.77 17.89 -9.48
N GLU A 94 -3.47 17.82 -9.21
CA GLU A 94 -2.41 18.53 -9.92
C GLU A 94 -2.21 17.94 -11.33
N SER A 95 -1.87 18.81 -12.30
CA SER A 95 -1.61 18.40 -13.69
C SER A 95 -0.12 18.10 -13.97
N ALA A 96 0.74 18.43 -13.02
CA ALA A 96 2.17 18.20 -13.09
C ALA A 96 2.69 17.71 -11.75
N TRP A 97 3.87 17.06 -11.77
CA TRP A 97 4.56 16.68 -10.54
C TRP A 97 4.92 17.92 -9.74
N PRO A 98 4.56 18.00 -8.46
CA PRO A 98 4.79 19.21 -7.67
C PRO A 98 6.28 19.53 -7.52
N GLU A 99 6.62 20.82 -7.60
CA GLU A 99 7.99 21.27 -7.41
C GLU A 99 8.47 20.97 -5.99
N GLY A 100 9.70 20.47 -5.87
CA GLY A 100 10.30 20.10 -4.59
C GLY A 100 9.85 18.73 -4.04
N PHE A 101 8.92 18.05 -4.70
CA PHE A 101 8.58 16.67 -4.31
C PHE A 101 9.67 15.71 -4.79
N PRO A 102 10.01 14.68 -3.98
CA PRO A 102 10.98 13.68 -4.37
C PRO A 102 10.58 13.00 -5.69
N GLU A 103 11.51 12.91 -6.62
CA GLU A 103 11.30 12.16 -7.86
C GLU A 103 11.13 10.67 -7.53
N PRO A 104 10.21 9.96 -8.21
CA PRO A 104 10.12 8.52 -8.05
C PRO A 104 11.47 7.86 -8.38
N PRO A 105 12.00 6.99 -7.51
CA PRO A 105 13.31 6.37 -7.75
C PRO A 105 13.30 5.31 -8.84
N PHE A 106 12.22 5.22 -9.62
CA PHE A 106 11.98 4.18 -10.61
C PHE A 106 12.19 4.69 -12.04
N ARG A 107 12.69 3.81 -12.91
CA ARG A 107 12.79 4.03 -14.35
C ARG A 107 11.88 3.05 -15.07
N LEU A 108 11.05 3.56 -15.97
CA LEU A 108 10.23 2.75 -16.84
C LEU A 108 11.03 2.42 -18.12
N LEU A 109 11.15 1.13 -18.42
CA LEU A 109 11.77 0.62 -19.63
C LEU A 109 10.68 -0.04 -20.50
N GLY A 110 10.45 0.52 -21.70
CA GLY A 110 9.34 0.14 -22.58
C GLY A 110 8.15 1.09 -22.50
N ASP A 111 7.09 0.77 -23.23
CA ASP A 111 5.91 1.63 -23.35
C ASP A 111 4.82 1.19 -22.37
N PRO A 112 4.34 2.09 -21.48
CA PRO A 112 3.25 1.78 -20.58
C PRO A 112 1.93 1.60 -21.36
N PRO A 113 1.01 0.74 -20.87
CA PRO A 113 -0.33 0.68 -21.40
C PRO A 113 -1.02 2.06 -21.31
N ARG A 114 -1.70 2.49 -22.38
CA ARG A 114 -2.38 3.80 -22.42
C ARG A 114 -3.37 4.02 -21.28
N THR A 115 -4.04 2.96 -20.85
CA THR A 115 -4.97 2.96 -19.69
C THR A 115 -4.27 3.25 -18.36
N GLY A 116 -2.94 3.15 -18.30
CA GLY A 116 -2.12 3.40 -17.12
C GLY A 116 -1.58 4.83 -17.00
N VAL A 117 -1.91 5.72 -17.96
CA VAL A 117 -1.45 7.11 -17.94
C VAL A 117 -2.58 8.00 -17.39
N PHE A 118 -2.30 8.72 -16.33
CA PHE A 118 -3.26 9.58 -15.66
C PHE A 118 -2.91 11.07 -15.85
N PRO A 119 -3.90 11.93 -16.13
CA PRO A 119 -3.67 13.36 -16.31
C PRO A 119 -3.57 14.15 -15.01
N ARG A 120 -3.96 13.57 -13.88
CA ARG A 120 -4.02 14.24 -12.58
C ARG A 120 -3.49 13.36 -11.47
N GLY A 121 -2.84 14.03 -10.47
CA GLY A 121 -2.37 13.41 -9.24
C GLY A 121 -2.81 14.20 -8.01
N VAL A 122 -3.24 13.49 -6.96
CA VAL A 122 -3.53 14.08 -5.65
C VAL A 122 -2.42 13.63 -4.71
N PHE A 123 -1.67 14.60 -4.22
CA PHE A 123 -0.47 14.37 -3.43
C PHE A 123 -0.73 14.60 -1.94
N PRO A 124 -0.01 13.92 -1.05
CA PRO A 124 0.06 14.34 0.34
C PRO A 124 0.64 15.75 0.46
N ILE A 125 0.39 16.38 1.60
CA ILE A 125 1.00 17.67 1.94
C ILE A 125 2.54 17.57 1.91
N PRO A 126 3.25 18.71 1.66
CA PRO A 126 4.70 18.70 1.50
C PRO A 126 5.48 18.11 2.68
N GLU A 127 5.03 18.34 3.90
CA GLU A 127 5.66 17.87 5.14
C GLU A 127 5.76 16.33 5.14
N ILE A 128 4.68 15.64 4.77
CA ILE A 128 4.61 14.18 4.70
C ILE A 128 5.39 13.65 3.50
N THR A 129 5.18 14.25 2.32
CA THR A 129 5.81 13.76 1.09
C THR A 129 7.32 13.91 1.13
N SER A 130 7.84 15.03 1.64
CA SER A 130 9.28 15.24 1.79
C SER A 130 9.94 14.25 2.75
N GLY A 131 9.18 13.63 3.65
CA GLY A 131 9.62 12.58 4.56
C GLY A 131 9.56 11.18 3.95
N ALA A 132 8.74 10.95 2.93
CA ALA A 132 8.57 9.64 2.33
C ALA A 132 9.78 9.23 1.47
N ALA A 133 10.19 7.95 1.57
CA ALA A 133 11.17 7.37 0.67
C ALA A 133 10.60 7.18 -0.75
N VAL A 134 9.29 6.92 -0.84
CA VAL A 134 8.55 6.74 -2.09
C VAL A 134 7.10 7.20 -1.89
N ALA A 135 6.57 7.94 -2.88
CA ALA A 135 5.14 8.14 -3.02
C ALA A 135 4.55 7.07 -3.94
N ALA A 136 3.44 6.45 -3.53
CA ALA A 136 2.85 5.32 -4.23
C ALA A 136 1.33 5.44 -4.33
N SER A 137 0.77 4.88 -5.41
CA SER A 137 -0.65 4.98 -5.72
C SER A 137 -1.49 4.01 -4.88
N VAL A 138 -2.59 4.52 -4.33
CA VAL A 138 -3.66 3.75 -3.69
C VAL A 138 -4.75 3.30 -4.67
N LEU A 139 -4.52 3.45 -5.97
CA LEU A 139 -5.54 3.23 -6.99
C LEU A 139 -6.01 1.78 -6.96
N ALA A 140 -7.28 1.58 -6.64
CA ALA A 140 -7.99 0.32 -6.85
C ALA A 140 -8.49 0.23 -8.30
N SER A 141 -8.56 -0.98 -8.84
CA SER A 141 -9.00 -1.24 -10.22
C SER A 141 -10.06 -2.34 -10.21
N PRO A 142 -11.29 -2.05 -9.73
CA PRO A 142 -12.36 -3.05 -9.72
C PRO A 142 -12.74 -3.45 -11.14
N ASP A 143 -13.11 -4.71 -11.31
CA ASP A 143 -13.72 -5.21 -12.54
C ASP A 143 -15.10 -4.58 -12.79
N GLY A 144 -15.71 -4.82 -13.95
CA GLY A 144 -17.02 -4.25 -14.30
C GLY A 144 -18.18 -4.65 -13.38
N ASP A 145 -17.99 -5.69 -12.54
CA ASP A 145 -18.93 -6.11 -11.50
C ASP A 145 -18.59 -5.53 -10.11
N GLY A 146 -17.60 -4.63 -10.04
CA GLY A 146 -17.16 -3.98 -8.79
C GLY A 146 -16.21 -4.79 -7.93
N VAL A 147 -15.83 -6.01 -8.34
CA VAL A 147 -14.94 -6.90 -7.57
C VAL A 147 -13.47 -6.64 -7.93
N ASN A 148 -12.62 -6.48 -6.93
CA ASN A 148 -11.18 -6.25 -7.11
C ASN A 148 -10.43 -7.58 -7.29
N ARG A 149 -10.31 -8.04 -8.53
CA ARG A 149 -9.51 -9.24 -8.89
C ARG A 149 -8.12 -8.87 -9.39
N ARG A 150 -7.97 -7.63 -9.82
CA ARG A 150 -6.78 -7.12 -10.49
C ARG A 150 -6.26 -5.87 -9.80
N LEU A 151 -4.99 -5.61 -10.02
CA LEU A 151 -4.37 -4.38 -9.56
C LEU A 151 -3.45 -3.83 -10.64
N ARG A 152 -3.48 -2.51 -10.83
CA ARG A 152 -2.47 -1.79 -11.57
C ARG A 152 -1.24 -1.63 -10.71
N LEU A 153 -0.18 -2.37 -11.02
CA LEU A 153 1.04 -2.36 -10.21
C LEU A 153 1.82 -1.06 -10.35
N PHE A 154 1.76 -0.41 -11.51
CA PHE A 154 2.29 0.93 -11.71
C PHE A 154 1.38 1.73 -12.64
N SER A 155 1.48 3.04 -12.54
CA SER A 155 0.83 4.02 -13.41
C SER A 155 1.86 5.04 -13.89
N VAL A 156 1.49 5.89 -14.83
CA VAL A 156 2.32 7.01 -15.26
C VAL A 156 1.56 8.31 -15.03
N PHE A 157 2.22 9.25 -14.40
CA PHE A 157 1.74 10.61 -14.20
C PHE A 157 2.88 11.58 -14.50
N ASP A 158 2.62 12.59 -15.34
CA ASP A 158 3.60 13.60 -15.77
C ASP A 158 4.93 12.98 -16.24
N GLY A 159 4.83 11.89 -17.03
CA GLY A 159 5.98 11.13 -17.54
C GLY A 159 6.73 10.28 -16.52
N ARG A 160 6.30 10.24 -15.26
CA ARG A 160 6.94 9.52 -14.17
C ARG A 160 6.19 8.24 -13.81
N PRO A 161 6.90 7.11 -13.57
CA PRO A 161 6.27 5.90 -13.09
C PRO A 161 5.89 6.03 -11.62
N VAL A 162 4.62 5.81 -11.31
CA VAL A 162 4.06 5.80 -9.96
C VAL A 162 3.69 4.36 -9.59
N PRO A 163 4.40 3.70 -8.68
CA PRO A 163 4.09 2.33 -8.28
C PRO A 163 2.83 2.26 -7.42
N SER A 164 2.18 1.09 -7.35
CA SER A 164 1.23 0.79 -6.27
C SER A 164 1.97 0.64 -4.93
N LEU A 165 1.25 0.75 -3.81
CA LEU A 165 1.85 0.63 -2.47
C LEU A 165 2.64 -0.68 -2.31
N GLY A 166 2.08 -1.82 -2.75
CA GLY A 166 2.77 -3.12 -2.66
C GLY A 166 4.03 -3.18 -3.53
N LEU A 167 3.98 -2.64 -4.76
CA LEU A 167 5.16 -2.59 -5.63
C LEU A 167 6.23 -1.65 -5.07
N ALA A 168 5.85 -0.51 -4.50
CA ALA A 168 6.78 0.41 -3.87
C ALA A 168 7.53 -0.24 -2.70
N ALA A 169 6.82 -0.96 -1.83
CA ALA A 169 7.41 -1.71 -0.72
C ALA A 169 8.42 -2.76 -1.20
N TYR A 170 8.05 -3.53 -2.23
CA TYR A 170 8.93 -4.53 -2.85
C TYR A 170 10.20 -3.90 -3.43
N CYS A 171 10.05 -2.86 -4.23
CA CYS A 171 11.18 -2.20 -4.88
C CYS A 171 12.12 -1.52 -3.87
N LEU A 172 11.56 -0.92 -2.82
CA LEU A 172 12.35 -0.27 -1.76
C LEU A 172 13.21 -1.30 -1.01
N ASP A 173 12.63 -2.46 -0.64
CA ASP A 173 13.37 -3.54 0.05
C ASP A 173 14.47 -4.16 -0.84
N LYS A 174 14.13 -4.43 -2.11
CA LYS A 174 15.05 -5.08 -3.05
C LYS A 174 16.05 -4.14 -3.71
N GLY A 175 15.91 -2.82 -3.51
CA GLY A 175 16.74 -1.82 -4.20
C GLY A 175 16.53 -1.79 -5.72
N VAL A 176 15.36 -2.26 -6.19
CA VAL A 176 15.01 -2.29 -7.61
C VAL A 176 14.60 -0.91 -8.07
N ARG A 177 15.13 -0.49 -9.23
CA ARG A 177 14.81 0.81 -9.83
C ARG A 177 14.21 0.70 -11.23
N ASP A 178 14.42 -0.41 -11.91
CA ASP A 178 13.96 -0.61 -13.28
C ASP A 178 12.66 -1.43 -13.30
N ILE A 179 11.64 -0.86 -13.93
CA ILE A 179 10.37 -1.53 -14.24
C ILE A 179 10.35 -1.69 -15.76
N ARG A 180 10.50 -2.91 -16.24
CA ARG A 180 10.42 -3.21 -17.67
C ARG A 180 9.01 -3.63 -18.02
N VAL A 181 8.45 -3.01 -19.05
CA VAL A 181 7.09 -3.28 -19.51
C VAL A 181 7.11 -3.70 -20.96
N GLU A 182 6.45 -4.79 -21.26
CA GLU A 182 6.14 -5.29 -22.59
C GLU A 182 4.60 -5.44 -22.72
N GLU A 183 4.12 -5.72 -23.92
CA GLU A 183 2.70 -5.68 -24.24
C GLU A 183 1.78 -6.39 -23.22
N ASN A 184 2.19 -7.57 -22.73
CA ASN A 184 1.37 -8.42 -21.84
C ASN A 184 2.11 -8.90 -20.59
N ARG A 185 3.23 -8.26 -20.26
CA ARG A 185 4.02 -8.60 -19.06
C ARG A 185 4.81 -7.41 -18.54
N MET A 186 5.10 -7.46 -17.27
CA MET A 186 6.02 -6.58 -16.57
C MET A 186 7.13 -7.42 -15.94
N GLU A 187 8.34 -6.90 -15.96
CA GLU A 187 9.46 -7.48 -15.21
C GLU A 187 10.00 -6.45 -14.21
N VAL A 188 10.15 -6.88 -12.97
CA VAL A 188 10.66 -6.06 -11.87
C VAL A 188 11.43 -6.95 -10.90
N GLY A 189 12.71 -6.60 -10.62
CA GLY A 189 13.54 -7.36 -9.69
C GLY A 189 13.70 -8.85 -10.03
N GLY A 190 13.64 -9.22 -11.32
CA GLY A 190 13.70 -10.62 -11.79
C GLY A 190 12.36 -11.36 -11.74
N VAL A 191 11.30 -10.72 -11.22
CA VAL A 191 9.94 -11.29 -11.24
C VAL A 191 9.25 -10.91 -12.54
N VAL A 192 8.76 -11.91 -13.27
CA VAL A 192 7.94 -11.73 -14.48
C VAL A 192 6.48 -11.82 -14.11
N ILE A 193 5.74 -10.76 -14.38
CA ILE A 193 4.34 -10.60 -13.98
C ILE A 193 3.49 -10.56 -15.25
N PRO A 194 2.59 -11.50 -15.46
CA PRO A 194 1.66 -11.45 -16.58
C PRO A 194 0.67 -10.31 -16.39
N LEU A 195 0.45 -9.53 -17.44
CA LEU A 195 -0.52 -8.44 -17.47
C LEU A 195 -1.65 -8.79 -18.43
N ASP A 196 -2.83 -8.32 -18.13
CA ASP A 196 -3.94 -8.36 -19.10
C ASP A 196 -3.81 -7.25 -20.14
N ARG A 197 -4.74 -7.20 -21.10
CA ARG A 197 -4.77 -6.20 -22.18
C ARG A 197 -4.82 -4.74 -21.69
N ASP A 198 -5.28 -4.51 -20.46
CA ASP A 198 -5.41 -3.20 -19.85
C ASP A 198 -4.19 -2.88 -18.94
N GLY A 199 -3.19 -3.77 -18.90
CA GLY A 199 -1.99 -3.62 -18.10
C GLY A 199 -2.19 -3.87 -16.61
N LEU A 200 -3.20 -4.68 -16.25
CA LEU A 200 -3.49 -5.06 -14.88
C LEU A 200 -2.95 -6.46 -14.58
N ALA A 201 -2.38 -6.65 -13.40
CA ALA A 201 -1.98 -7.95 -12.88
C ALA A 201 -3.17 -8.61 -12.15
N ILE A 202 -3.42 -9.89 -12.40
CA ILE A 202 -4.45 -10.66 -11.71
C ILE A 202 -3.87 -11.17 -10.40
N LEU A 203 -4.50 -10.78 -9.29
CA LEU A 203 -4.05 -11.13 -7.95
C LEU A 203 -4.40 -12.57 -7.57
N ASN A 204 -3.44 -13.26 -6.97
CA ASN A 204 -3.61 -14.56 -6.34
C ASN A 204 -3.90 -14.36 -4.85
N TYR A 205 -5.16 -14.17 -4.49
CA TYR A 205 -5.58 -13.95 -3.11
C TYR A 205 -5.32 -15.17 -2.22
N ARG A 206 -4.78 -14.95 -1.02
CA ARG A 206 -4.36 -16.02 -0.10
C ARG A 206 -5.44 -16.50 0.85
N GLY A 207 -6.42 -15.68 1.14
CA GLY A 207 -7.47 -16.00 2.09
C GLY A 207 -8.33 -14.79 2.47
N PRO A 208 -9.21 -14.95 3.46
CA PRO A 208 -10.05 -13.86 3.96
C PRO A 208 -9.20 -12.74 4.58
N SER A 209 -9.86 -11.63 4.96
CA SER A 209 -9.22 -10.53 5.69
C SER A 209 -8.40 -11.04 6.88
N GLN A 210 -7.29 -10.38 7.16
CA GLN A 210 -6.30 -10.72 8.19
C GLN A 210 -5.55 -12.05 7.95
N THR A 211 -5.53 -12.53 6.72
CA THR A 211 -4.69 -13.69 6.36
C THR A 211 -3.20 -13.41 6.63
N HIS A 212 -2.73 -12.20 6.38
CA HIS A 212 -1.44 -11.70 6.87
C HIS A 212 -1.60 -11.28 8.34
N GLY A 213 -0.57 -11.48 9.17
CA GLY A 213 -0.64 -11.19 10.60
C GLY A 213 -1.03 -9.74 10.88
N ALA A 214 -2.11 -9.52 11.62
CA ALA A 214 -2.71 -8.22 11.86
C ALA A 214 -2.71 -7.83 13.34
N VAL A 215 -2.51 -6.54 13.62
CA VAL A 215 -2.61 -5.96 14.96
C VAL A 215 -3.33 -4.60 14.90
N SER A 216 -3.93 -4.20 16.02
CA SER A 216 -4.58 -2.89 16.16
C SER A 216 -3.54 -1.76 16.23
N ALA A 217 -3.82 -0.62 15.62
CA ALA A 217 -2.97 0.57 15.71
C ALA A 217 -2.82 1.06 17.15
N ALA A 218 -3.87 1.02 17.95
CA ALA A 218 -3.81 1.36 19.37
C ALA A 218 -2.82 0.46 20.14
N ALA A 219 -2.78 -0.83 19.84
CA ALA A 219 -1.84 -1.75 20.50
C ALA A 219 -0.38 -1.43 20.12
N VAL A 220 -0.12 -1.00 18.88
CA VAL A 220 1.22 -0.55 18.46
C VAL A 220 1.61 0.74 19.19
N VAL A 221 0.69 1.73 19.27
CA VAL A 221 0.96 2.98 20.02
C VAL A 221 1.24 2.68 21.48
N ARG A 222 0.41 1.87 22.16
CA ARG A 222 0.66 1.47 23.55
C ARG A 222 2.01 0.79 23.71
N SER A 223 2.36 -0.13 22.83
CA SER A 223 3.66 -0.82 22.86
C SER A 223 4.84 0.14 22.72
N ALA A 224 4.72 1.14 21.84
CA ALA A 224 5.74 2.18 21.71
C ALA A 224 5.90 2.99 23.00
N LEU A 225 4.81 3.41 23.63
CA LEU A 225 4.82 4.17 24.89
C LEU A 225 5.35 3.33 26.05
N GLN A 226 4.99 2.05 26.13
CA GLN A 226 5.51 1.11 27.13
C GLN A 226 7.03 0.96 27.02
N LEU A 227 7.57 0.79 25.80
CA LEU A 227 9.03 0.74 25.60
C LEU A 227 9.72 2.04 26.02
N GLN A 228 9.14 3.20 25.72
CA GLN A 228 9.68 4.49 26.16
C GLN A 228 9.71 4.64 27.69
N SER A 229 8.74 4.03 28.37
CA SER A 229 8.67 4.00 29.83
C SER A 229 9.50 2.87 30.47
N GLY A 230 10.20 2.05 29.66
CA GLY A 230 10.98 0.90 30.16
C GLY A 230 10.11 -0.30 30.57
N GLU A 231 8.84 -0.32 30.14
CA GLU A 231 7.92 -1.41 30.39
C GLU A 231 7.97 -2.45 29.27
N LYS A 232 7.46 -3.65 29.55
CA LYS A 232 7.32 -4.69 28.53
C LYS A 232 6.21 -4.30 27.55
N PRO A 233 6.47 -4.24 26.24
CA PRO A 233 5.45 -3.88 25.26
C PRO A 233 4.39 -4.97 25.12
N GLU A 234 3.15 -4.56 24.79
CA GLU A 234 2.03 -5.45 24.49
C GLU A 234 2.33 -6.30 23.25
N ILE A 235 2.91 -5.70 22.22
CA ILE A 235 3.37 -6.38 21.01
C ILE A 235 4.90 -6.48 21.05
N ASP A 236 5.41 -7.70 20.95
CA ASP A 236 6.85 -7.94 20.82
C ASP A 236 7.38 -7.27 19.53
N PRO A 237 8.40 -6.41 19.58
CA PRO A 237 9.02 -5.81 18.39
C PRO A 237 9.44 -6.85 17.34
N ASP A 238 9.82 -8.05 17.75
CA ASP A 238 10.21 -9.14 16.87
C ASP A 238 9.06 -9.58 15.91
N PHE A 239 7.82 -9.27 16.24
CA PHE A 239 6.68 -9.47 15.33
C PHE A 239 6.84 -8.69 14.01
N PHE A 240 7.53 -7.56 14.04
CA PHE A 240 7.75 -6.69 12.89
C PHE A 240 9.15 -6.80 12.28
N ARG A 241 10.05 -7.55 12.93
CA ARG A 241 11.42 -7.73 12.45
C ARG A 241 11.41 -8.36 11.05
N ASP A 242 12.16 -7.75 10.14
CA ASP A 242 12.26 -8.19 8.74
C ASP A 242 10.91 -8.28 8.00
N ALA A 243 9.87 -7.62 8.52
CA ALA A 243 8.55 -7.60 7.91
C ALA A 243 8.31 -6.36 7.05
N HIS A 244 7.49 -6.50 6.02
CA HIS A 244 6.83 -5.39 5.35
C HIS A 244 5.57 -5.05 6.12
N VAL A 245 5.44 -3.82 6.59
CA VAL A 245 4.28 -3.42 7.40
C VAL A 245 3.40 -2.49 6.60
N ILE A 246 2.12 -2.81 6.52
CA ILE A 246 1.11 -1.98 5.86
C ILE A 246 0.14 -1.48 6.92
N PHE A 247 0.06 -0.16 7.06
CA PHE A 247 -0.90 0.54 7.90
C PHE A 247 -2.08 1.01 7.05
N GLY A 248 -3.31 0.88 7.57
CA GLY A 248 -4.49 1.41 6.89
C GLY A 248 -5.73 1.39 7.77
N PHE A 249 -6.81 1.94 7.24
CA PHE A 249 -8.07 2.09 7.94
C PHE A 249 -8.97 0.87 7.72
N THR A 250 -9.52 0.33 8.82
CA THR A 250 -10.43 -0.82 8.77
C THR A 250 -11.70 -0.62 9.57
N ALA A 251 -11.81 0.47 10.35
CA ALA A 251 -13.03 0.82 11.04
C ALA A 251 -14.16 1.13 10.04
N LEU A 252 -15.36 0.60 10.27
CA LEU A 252 -16.51 0.70 9.36
C LEU A 252 -16.85 2.13 8.93
N GLY A 253 -16.67 3.11 9.80
CA GLY A 253 -16.92 4.53 9.51
C GLY A 253 -15.90 5.20 8.59
N LEU A 254 -14.78 4.56 8.29
CA LEU A 254 -13.69 5.12 7.48
C LEU A 254 -13.72 4.69 6.00
N LEU A 255 -14.69 3.83 5.62
CA LEU A 255 -15.12 3.51 4.25
C LEU A 255 -14.04 2.94 3.29
N ASP A 256 -12.91 2.42 3.77
CA ASP A 256 -11.94 1.76 2.90
C ASP A 256 -12.16 0.24 2.80
N LEU A 257 -13.38 -0.15 2.45
CA LEU A 257 -13.79 -1.53 2.29
C LEU A 257 -14.12 -1.82 0.83
N ARG A 258 -13.56 -2.89 0.28
CA ARG A 258 -13.63 -3.25 -1.13
C ARG A 258 -14.13 -4.69 -1.32
N PRO A 259 -15.00 -4.96 -2.29
CA PRO A 259 -15.32 -6.33 -2.67
C PRO A 259 -14.11 -7.01 -3.34
N THR A 260 -13.84 -8.25 -2.94
CA THR A 260 -12.82 -9.12 -3.54
C THR A 260 -13.42 -10.49 -3.86
N PRO A 261 -12.73 -11.38 -4.60
CA PRO A 261 -13.24 -12.73 -4.85
C PRO A 261 -13.50 -13.56 -3.59
N LEU A 262 -12.89 -13.21 -2.48
CA LEU A 262 -12.98 -13.98 -1.22
C LEU A 262 -13.92 -13.35 -0.19
N SER A 263 -14.26 -12.07 -0.32
CA SER A 263 -15.12 -11.36 0.63
C SER A 263 -15.75 -10.14 0.00
N ALA A 264 -17.03 -9.89 0.34
CA ALA A 264 -17.71 -8.65 -0.03
C ALA A 264 -17.18 -7.43 0.75
N VAL A 265 -16.53 -7.68 1.89
CA VAL A 265 -15.97 -6.66 2.79
C VAL A 265 -14.50 -7.01 3.05
N TYR A 266 -13.59 -6.28 2.39
CA TYR A 266 -12.16 -6.52 2.45
C TYR A 266 -11.43 -5.18 2.55
N PRO A 267 -10.55 -4.95 3.53
CA PRO A 267 -9.81 -3.70 3.65
C PRO A 267 -8.94 -3.41 2.42
N GLY A 268 -8.96 -2.16 1.92
CA GLY A 268 -8.19 -1.77 0.74
C GLY A 268 -6.70 -2.04 0.88
N MET A 269 -6.14 -1.75 2.06
CA MET A 269 -4.73 -2.04 2.37
C MET A 269 -4.33 -3.51 2.15
N GLU A 270 -5.26 -4.46 2.35
CA GLU A 270 -4.98 -5.89 2.18
C GLU A 270 -4.91 -6.31 0.70
N ILE A 271 -5.46 -5.52 -0.22
CA ILE A 271 -5.26 -5.71 -1.66
C ILE A 271 -3.79 -5.45 -2.01
N HIS A 272 -3.20 -4.40 -1.45
CA HIS A 272 -1.77 -4.09 -1.61
C HIS A 272 -0.88 -5.11 -0.91
N ALA A 273 -1.31 -5.65 0.24
CA ALA A 273 -0.63 -6.76 0.92
C ALA A 273 -0.63 -8.03 0.04
N THR A 274 -1.76 -8.35 -0.61
CA THR A 274 -1.86 -9.47 -1.54
C THR A 274 -0.94 -9.27 -2.76
N ALA A 275 -0.90 -8.06 -3.34
CA ALA A 275 -0.01 -7.76 -4.45
C ALA A 275 1.47 -7.90 -4.06
N LEU A 276 1.84 -7.45 -2.85
CA LEU A 276 3.19 -7.62 -2.31
C LEU A 276 3.54 -9.10 -2.08
N ASP A 277 2.60 -9.89 -1.54
CA ASP A 277 2.77 -11.33 -1.38
C ASP A 277 3.03 -12.02 -2.73
N ASN A 278 2.25 -11.65 -3.76
CA ASN A 278 2.45 -12.18 -5.11
C ASN A 278 3.78 -11.73 -5.74
N LEU A 279 4.26 -10.52 -5.45
CA LEU A 279 5.58 -10.05 -5.89
C LEU A 279 6.71 -10.85 -5.23
N LEU A 280 6.59 -11.14 -3.94
CA LEU A 280 7.59 -11.89 -3.19
C LEU A 280 7.69 -13.35 -3.64
N GLU A 281 6.56 -13.97 -4.03
CA GLU A 281 6.50 -15.35 -4.53
C GLU A 281 6.65 -15.46 -6.05
N GLY A 282 6.38 -14.39 -6.81
CA GLY A 282 6.38 -14.42 -8.27
C GLY A 282 5.20 -15.20 -8.86
N ASP A 283 4.05 -15.27 -8.19
CA ASP A 283 2.95 -16.19 -8.50
C ASP A 283 1.61 -15.52 -8.87
N PHE A 284 1.68 -14.41 -9.58
CA PHE A 284 0.49 -13.79 -10.16
C PHE A 284 -0.26 -14.75 -11.10
N ILE A 285 -1.59 -14.63 -11.13
CA ILE A 285 -2.41 -15.46 -12.03
C ILE A 285 -2.22 -14.98 -13.47
N ALA A 286 -1.88 -15.89 -14.36
CA ALA A 286 -1.77 -15.58 -15.78
C ALA A 286 -3.17 -15.57 -16.45
N PRO A 287 -3.48 -14.53 -17.25
CA PRO A 287 -4.72 -14.51 -18.04
C PRO A 287 -4.72 -15.65 -19.06
N VAL A 288 -5.84 -16.32 -19.21
CA VAL A 288 -6.01 -17.36 -20.23
C VAL A 288 -6.10 -16.70 -21.61
N SER A 289 -5.33 -17.21 -22.59
CA SER A 289 -5.37 -16.69 -23.95
C SER A 289 -6.77 -16.89 -24.58
N GLY A 290 -7.21 -15.95 -25.42
CA GLY A 290 -8.51 -16.03 -26.10
C GLY A 290 -8.67 -17.32 -26.93
N GLY A 291 -7.58 -17.83 -27.55
CA GLY A 291 -7.58 -19.09 -28.26
C GLY A 291 -7.81 -20.30 -27.36
N ALA A 292 -7.17 -20.33 -26.17
CA ALA A 292 -7.39 -21.40 -25.19
C ALA A 292 -8.82 -21.34 -24.61
N THR A 293 -9.35 -20.14 -24.38
CA THR A 293 -10.75 -19.96 -23.94
C THR A 293 -11.72 -20.48 -25.01
N ALA A 294 -11.52 -20.12 -26.28
CA ALA A 294 -12.36 -20.59 -27.39
C ALA A 294 -12.30 -22.12 -27.53
N ALA A 295 -11.10 -22.71 -27.44
CA ALA A 295 -10.92 -24.15 -27.47
C ALA A 295 -11.65 -24.86 -26.31
N ALA A 296 -11.54 -24.32 -25.08
CA ALA A 296 -12.24 -24.85 -23.94
C ALA A 296 -13.76 -24.77 -24.08
N VAL A 297 -14.30 -23.65 -24.58
CA VAL A 297 -15.74 -23.51 -24.84
C VAL A 297 -16.23 -24.52 -25.89
N ILE A 298 -15.49 -24.70 -26.97
CA ILE A 298 -15.84 -25.69 -28.00
C ILE A 298 -15.84 -27.11 -27.44
N LEU A 299 -14.83 -27.45 -26.63
CA LEU A 299 -14.72 -28.76 -26.00
C LEU A 299 -15.84 -29.06 -24.99
N LEU A 300 -16.34 -28.03 -24.30
CA LEU A 300 -17.43 -28.18 -23.33
C LEU A 300 -18.82 -28.16 -23.99
N ALA A 301 -18.91 -27.71 -25.26
CA ALA A 301 -20.14 -27.65 -26.01
C ALA A 301 -20.38 -28.91 -26.89
N LEU A 302 -19.40 -29.81 -26.99
CA LEU A 302 -19.48 -31.12 -27.67
C LEU A 302 -19.81 -32.26 -26.71
#